data_e5245e7d61795b8904b75fdd8b516e4f
#
_entry.id   e5245e7d61795b8904b75fdd8b516e4f
#
_cell.length_a   1.000
_cell.length_b   1.000
_cell.length_c   1.000
_cell.angle_alpha   90.00
_cell.angle_beta   90.00
_cell.angle_gamma   90.00
#
_symmetry.space_group_name_H-M   'P 1'
#
loop_
_entity.id
_entity.type
_entity.pdbx_description
1 polymer ?
#
loop_
_entity_poly.entity_id
_entity_poly.type
_entity_poly.pdbx_seq_one_letter_code
_entity_poly.pdbx_strand_id
1 'polypeptide(L)'
;MRLKSLTIGQYKNLKDFTLSFDGSSFIDVFVGKNGSGKSNLFEAVIEIFRHLYEFDNKGEIGFEYAVKYEISGAETEIAWKDGNLTVNGKVRKSIGDTSLPDNVLIYYSGHNDTVSGLVQRYEADFRKRIKGANPDESRRFIGIGPEYKQLLLAVLLLQPAENTARQFICQKLSITSVGSDMQLTLKRPAFAAGALKALDMDGIENFDPRTHYWGADGITRDFLNKLVTCVKGEFNHANVYSAGDDQYKIQINIELFQQRFAADSVSDTFRQFDNLKTLGMLEGLIVPLTLVNGLDASISHFSDGQFQSVYIYSIVELFKDRNCLILLDEPDAFLHPEWQFDFLRQVFEITDAAAKTSHVLMSSHSASTITCAKESIINLFEFDGNKVALTKVNKADVIKSLSAGLITFSESEARLNIQHVLKNTSGPMLFTEGITDEMILETAWTKLYPIKKRCFEIQNAFSCGFQRNLVKDNALYQNHPGRTFFSLFDFDEAYNDWNQLGQDVQTDPVLCLAKKRAGSESYALLLPVPAAGKIRKQVINPHTGGNYGNRSLLTIELLFHGIAGLDAFFTVDTDRTDGFIKFVSDSQKVTFARDVVPTIDAMHFSVFRPLFDFVNSKCPTGTT
;
A
#
# COMPACT_ATOMS: atom_id res chain seq x y z
N MET A 1 -12.66 11.03 -0.40
CA MET A 1 -12.46 11.40 -1.83
C MET A 1 -12.02 10.18 -2.61
N ARG A 2 -12.56 9.91 -3.79
CA ARG A 2 -12.19 8.79 -4.64
C ARG A 2 -12.12 9.23 -6.10
N LEU A 3 -10.98 9.11 -6.75
CA LEU A 3 -10.86 9.33 -8.19
C LEU A 3 -11.63 8.23 -8.95
N LYS A 4 -12.35 8.62 -10.00
CA LYS A 4 -13.06 7.72 -10.91
C LYS A 4 -12.39 7.67 -12.28
N SER A 5 -12.00 8.83 -12.80
CA SER A 5 -11.21 8.90 -14.04
C SER A 5 -10.37 10.18 -14.10
N LEU A 6 -9.32 10.11 -14.88
CA LEU A 6 -8.41 11.20 -15.16
C LEU A 6 -8.02 11.15 -16.64
N THR A 7 -8.19 12.28 -17.33
CA THR A 7 -7.74 12.46 -18.72
C THR A 7 -6.77 13.63 -18.76
N ILE A 8 -5.63 13.46 -19.44
CA ILE A 8 -4.56 14.44 -19.61
C ILE A 8 -4.31 14.58 -21.11
N GLY A 9 -4.47 15.78 -21.67
CA GLY A 9 -4.25 16.04 -23.08
C GLY A 9 -2.78 15.88 -23.44
N GLN A 10 -1.91 16.73 -22.87
CA GLN A 10 -0.47 16.62 -23.06
C GLN A 10 0.30 17.18 -21.87
N TYR A 11 0.98 16.31 -21.15
CA TYR A 11 1.93 16.67 -20.10
C TYR A 11 3.18 15.79 -20.20
N LYS A 12 4.31 16.38 -20.60
CA LYS A 12 5.56 15.62 -20.84
C LYS A 12 5.32 14.44 -21.83
N ASN A 13 5.55 13.20 -21.38
CA ASN A 13 5.31 11.99 -22.17
C ASN A 13 3.87 11.42 -22.05
N LEU A 14 3.03 12.01 -21.21
CA LEU A 14 1.60 11.71 -21.16
C LEU A 14 0.91 12.46 -22.30
N LYS A 15 0.46 11.75 -23.34
CA LYS A 15 -0.23 12.30 -24.51
C LYS A 15 -1.54 11.56 -24.70
N ASP A 16 -2.67 12.30 -24.72
CA ASP A 16 -4.01 11.73 -24.79
C ASP A 16 -4.20 10.58 -23.78
N PHE A 17 -3.66 10.80 -22.58
CA PHE A 17 -3.58 9.79 -21.54
C PHE A 17 -4.90 9.74 -20.77
N THR A 18 -5.48 8.55 -20.66
CA THR A 18 -6.70 8.32 -19.86
C THR A 18 -6.49 7.18 -18.88
N LEU A 19 -6.86 7.44 -17.63
CA LEU A 19 -6.82 6.49 -16.53
C LEU A 19 -8.21 6.38 -15.91
N SER A 20 -8.69 5.15 -15.75
CA SER A 20 -9.96 4.87 -15.07
C SER A 20 -9.74 3.96 -13.88
N PHE A 21 -10.36 4.31 -12.78
CA PHE A 21 -10.33 3.57 -11.52
C PHE A 21 -11.63 2.77 -11.38
N ASP A 22 -11.54 1.48 -11.06
CA ASP A 22 -12.70 0.60 -10.92
C ASP A 22 -13.47 0.82 -9.61
N GLY A 23 -12.86 1.54 -8.68
CA GLY A 23 -13.46 1.86 -7.39
C GLY A 23 -13.47 0.70 -6.40
N SER A 24 -12.80 -0.40 -6.68
CA SER A 24 -12.72 -1.58 -5.80
C SER A 24 -11.77 -1.36 -4.62
N SER A 25 -10.74 -0.51 -4.79
CA SER A 25 -9.71 -0.22 -3.80
C SER A 25 -9.64 1.27 -3.44
N PHE A 26 -9.12 1.58 -2.27
CA PHE A 26 -8.70 2.94 -1.88
C PHE A 26 -7.23 3.20 -2.19
N ILE A 27 -6.51 2.19 -2.68
CA ILE A 27 -5.11 2.28 -3.10
C ILE A 27 -5.01 1.75 -4.52
N ASP A 28 -4.45 2.56 -5.41
CA ASP A 28 -4.04 2.14 -6.74
C ASP A 28 -2.51 2.17 -6.83
N VAL A 29 -1.93 1.05 -7.24
CA VAL A 29 -0.47 0.90 -7.39
C VAL A 29 -0.10 0.96 -8.87
N PHE A 30 0.77 1.89 -9.21
CA PHE A 30 1.30 2.08 -10.56
C PHE A 30 2.74 1.60 -10.61
N VAL A 31 3.01 0.75 -11.57
CA VAL A 31 4.30 0.08 -11.72
C VAL A 31 4.88 0.36 -13.09
N GLY A 32 6.19 0.36 -13.21
CA GLY A 32 6.87 0.53 -14.48
C GLY A 32 8.35 0.82 -14.32
N LYS A 33 9.10 0.64 -15.40
CA LYS A 33 10.53 0.97 -15.44
C LYS A 33 10.77 2.46 -15.18
N ASN A 34 11.98 2.82 -14.81
CA ASN A 34 12.37 4.22 -14.71
C ASN A 34 12.16 4.93 -16.05
N GLY A 35 11.58 6.13 -16.01
CA GLY A 35 11.23 6.91 -17.20
C GLY A 35 9.91 6.50 -17.88
N SER A 36 9.15 5.53 -17.36
CA SER A 36 7.87 5.10 -17.95
C SER A 36 6.72 6.12 -17.80
N GLY A 37 6.89 7.18 -17.01
CA GLY A 37 5.89 8.24 -16.87
C GLY A 37 5.10 8.22 -15.56
N LYS A 38 5.41 7.34 -14.60
CA LYS A 38 4.74 7.28 -13.28
C LYS A 38 4.78 8.61 -12.53
N SER A 39 5.97 9.17 -12.34
CA SER A 39 6.14 10.47 -11.68
C SER A 39 5.50 11.61 -12.49
N ASN A 40 5.52 11.54 -13.83
CA ASN A 40 4.83 12.52 -14.67
C ASN A 40 3.31 12.51 -14.45
N LEU A 41 2.71 11.34 -14.17
CA LEU A 41 1.30 11.28 -13.77
C LEU A 41 1.07 12.03 -12.46
N PHE A 42 1.90 11.80 -11.44
CA PHE A 42 1.76 12.49 -10.16
C PHE A 42 1.97 14.00 -10.29
N GLU A 43 2.97 14.42 -11.07
CA GLU A 43 3.19 15.83 -11.37
C GLU A 43 1.97 16.47 -12.08
N ALA A 44 1.39 15.78 -13.07
CA ALA A 44 0.19 16.27 -13.74
C ALA A 44 -1.01 16.39 -12.79
N VAL A 45 -1.20 15.41 -11.90
CA VAL A 45 -2.24 15.45 -10.86
C VAL A 45 -2.03 16.64 -9.91
N ILE A 46 -0.77 16.88 -9.49
CA ILE A 46 -0.41 18.03 -8.67
C ILE A 46 -0.78 19.33 -9.37
N GLU A 47 -0.39 19.50 -10.65
CA GLU A 47 -0.67 20.70 -11.42
C GLU A 47 -2.18 20.89 -11.63
N ILE A 48 -2.96 19.83 -11.85
CA ILE A 48 -4.43 19.89 -11.98
C ILE A 48 -5.06 20.42 -10.68
N PHE A 49 -4.75 19.80 -9.53
CA PHE A 49 -5.36 20.24 -8.28
C PHE A 49 -4.81 21.59 -7.80
N ARG A 50 -3.54 21.92 -8.09
CA ARG A 50 -3.03 23.27 -7.90
C ARG A 50 -3.84 24.28 -8.70
N HIS A 51 -4.06 24.03 -9.99
CA HIS A 51 -4.88 24.89 -10.85
C HIS A 51 -6.30 25.07 -10.29
N LEU A 52 -6.93 23.98 -9.83
CA LEU A 52 -8.28 24.05 -9.26
C LEU A 52 -8.34 24.85 -7.94
N TYR A 53 -7.36 24.67 -7.05
CA TYR A 53 -7.31 25.45 -5.80
C TYR A 53 -7.01 26.94 -6.01
N GLU A 54 -6.30 27.28 -7.09
CA GLU A 54 -5.86 28.63 -7.39
C GLU A 54 -6.68 29.28 -8.51
N PHE A 55 -7.67 28.59 -9.06
CA PHE A 55 -8.42 29.01 -10.25
C PHE A 55 -9.01 30.41 -10.11
N ASP A 56 -9.64 30.69 -8.97
CA ASP A 56 -10.28 31.99 -8.70
C ASP A 56 -9.23 33.11 -8.49
N ASN A 57 -7.97 32.76 -8.26
CA ASN A 57 -6.81 33.62 -8.16
C ASN A 57 -5.95 33.65 -9.43
N LYS A 58 -6.50 33.31 -10.58
CA LYS A 58 -5.84 33.25 -11.89
C LYS A 58 -4.71 32.21 -11.95
N GLY A 59 -4.94 31.03 -11.36
CA GLY A 59 -4.06 29.88 -11.57
C GLY A 59 -3.99 29.52 -13.05
N GLU A 60 -2.77 29.28 -13.56
CA GLU A 60 -2.54 28.88 -14.95
C GLU A 60 -2.12 27.42 -15.01
N ILE A 61 -2.57 26.73 -16.06
CA ILE A 61 -2.14 25.36 -16.38
C ILE A 61 -1.85 25.28 -17.88
N GLY A 62 -0.78 24.59 -18.25
CA GLY A 62 -0.29 24.51 -19.63
C GLY A 62 -0.87 23.34 -20.45
N PHE A 63 -1.86 22.61 -19.95
CA PHE A 63 -2.44 21.47 -20.65
C PHE A 63 -3.92 21.29 -20.34
N GLU A 64 -4.62 20.62 -21.24
CA GLU A 64 -6.03 20.26 -21.08
C GLU A 64 -6.15 19.00 -20.21
N TYR A 65 -7.22 18.95 -19.39
CA TYR A 65 -7.50 17.80 -18.55
C TYR A 65 -8.99 17.62 -18.27
N ALA A 66 -9.36 16.41 -17.88
CA ALA A 66 -10.63 16.11 -17.23
C ALA A 66 -10.38 15.21 -16.03
N VAL A 67 -10.99 15.54 -14.89
CA VAL A 67 -10.93 14.74 -13.67
C VAL A 67 -12.33 14.48 -13.15
N LYS A 68 -12.63 13.21 -12.88
CA LYS A 68 -13.89 12.78 -12.27
C LYS A 68 -13.57 12.11 -10.94
N TYR A 69 -14.27 12.53 -9.89
CA TYR A 69 -14.08 12.01 -8.54
C TYR A 69 -15.39 12.04 -7.74
N GLU A 70 -15.37 11.34 -6.61
CA GLU A 70 -16.48 11.27 -5.66
C GLU A 70 -16.00 11.75 -4.27
N ILE A 71 -16.76 12.63 -3.64
CA ILE A 71 -16.57 13.07 -2.26
C ILE A 71 -17.91 12.91 -1.54
N SER A 72 -17.91 12.17 -0.43
CA SER A 72 -19.10 11.94 0.41
C SER A 72 -20.33 11.45 -0.38
N GLY A 73 -20.10 10.59 -1.40
CA GLY A 73 -21.15 10.03 -2.25
C GLY A 73 -21.60 10.91 -3.39
N ALA A 74 -21.11 12.14 -3.50
CA ALA A 74 -21.40 13.05 -4.61
C ALA A 74 -20.31 12.98 -5.68
N GLU A 75 -20.67 12.63 -6.92
CA GLU A 75 -19.75 12.65 -8.06
C GLU A 75 -19.59 14.08 -8.60
N THR A 76 -18.36 14.43 -8.93
CA THR A 76 -17.99 15.70 -9.55
C THR A 76 -17.08 15.43 -10.73
N GLU A 77 -17.40 16.01 -11.88
CA GLU A 77 -16.56 16.00 -13.07
C GLU A 77 -16.13 17.43 -13.40
N ILE A 78 -14.83 17.65 -13.49
CA ILE A 78 -14.25 18.95 -13.84
C ILE A 78 -13.37 18.75 -15.06
N ALA A 79 -13.56 19.59 -16.09
CA ALA A 79 -12.69 19.61 -17.26
C ALA A 79 -12.22 21.03 -17.57
N TRP A 80 -10.97 21.12 -18.01
CA TRP A 80 -10.34 22.31 -18.55
C TRP A 80 -9.98 22.06 -20.00
N LYS A 81 -10.67 22.74 -20.90
CA LYS A 81 -10.50 22.58 -22.34
C LYS A 81 -10.71 23.91 -23.06
N ASP A 82 -9.87 24.19 -24.06
CA ASP A 82 -9.94 25.42 -24.87
C ASP A 82 -10.03 26.70 -24.00
N GLY A 83 -9.32 26.72 -22.86
CA GLY A 83 -9.33 27.86 -21.93
C GLY A 83 -10.63 28.01 -21.11
N ASN A 84 -11.50 27.01 -21.11
CA ASN A 84 -12.78 27.02 -20.40
C ASN A 84 -12.82 25.95 -19.33
N LEU A 85 -13.24 26.32 -18.12
CA LEU A 85 -13.55 25.40 -17.03
C LEU A 85 -15.01 24.93 -17.17
N THR A 86 -15.22 23.62 -17.10
CA THR A 86 -16.53 23.02 -16.95
C THR A 86 -16.63 22.20 -15.69
N VAL A 87 -17.77 22.30 -15.00
CA VAL A 87 -18.10 21.48 -13.82
C VAL A 87 -19.43 20.80 -14.10
N ASN A 88 -19.43 19.49 -14.09
CA ASN A 88 -20.59 18.65 -14.42
C ASN A 88 -21.25 19.08 -15.74
N GLY A 89 -20.42 19.28 -16.78
CA GLY A 89 -20.84 19.69 -18.14
C GLY A 89 -21.26 21.15 -18.28
N LYS A 90 -21.20 21.97 -17.22
CA LYS A 90 -21.57 23.40 -17.29
C LYS A 90 -20.34 24.27 -17.22
N VAL A 91 -20.21 25.22 -18.15
CA VAL A 91 -19.12 26.22 -18.15
C VAL A 91 -19.22 27.10 -16.91
N ARG A 92 -18.10 27.27 -16.21
CA ARG A 92 -17.97 28.07 -15.00
C ARG A 92 -16.84 29.08 -15.12
N LYS A 93 -17.02 30.24 -14.46
CA LYS A 93 -15.99 31.29 -14.34
C LYS A 93 -15.23 31.25 -13.02
N SER A 94 -15.72 30.44 -12.07
CA SER A 94 -15.12 30.23 -10.74
C SER A 94 -15.36 28.79 -10.29
N ILE A 95 -14.54 28.29 -9.38
CA ILE A 95 -14.76 26.99 -8.71
C ILE A 95 -15.99 27.08 -7.80
N GLY A 96 -16.17 28.22 -7.10
CA GLY A 96 -17.31 28.44 -6.19
C GLY A 96 -17.43 27.33 -5.15
N ASP A 97 -18.67 26.83 -4.94
CA ASP A 97 -18.99 25.80 -3.95
C ASP A 97 -18.70 24.37 -4.43
N THR A 98 -17.91 24.21 -5.52
CA THR A 98 -17.53 22.88 -5.98
C THR A 98 -16.67 22.18 -4.95
N SER A 99 -17.11 21.00 -4.47
CA SER A 99 -16.37 20.22 -3.49
C SER A 99 -15.05 19.72 -4.09
N LEU A 100 -13.94 20.27 -3.65
CA LEU A 100 -12.59 19.79 -3.93
C LEU A 100 -12.08 18.92 -2.76
N PRO A 101 -11.05 18.09 -2.97
CA PRO A 101 -10.39 17.40 -1.86
C PRO A 101 -9.98 18.38 -0.77
N ASP A 102 -10.10 17.98 0.49
CA ASP A 102 -9.66 18.80 1.63
C ASP A 102 -8.15 19.06 1.55
N ASN A 103 -7.39 18.01 1.21
CA ASN A 103 -5.95 18.10 0.99
C ASN A 103 -5.50 17.21 -0.16
N VAL A 104 -4.49 17.65 -0.89
CA VAL A 104 -3.63 16.81 -1.73
C VAL A 104 -2.28 16.70 -1.04
N LEU A 105 -1.94 15.49 -0.65
CA LEU A 105 -0.72 15.15 0.05
C LEU A 105 0.21 14.45 -0.93
N ILE A 106 1.46 14.89 -0.98
CA ILE A 106 2.47 14.19 -1.76
C ILE A 106 3.65 13.82 -0.89
N TYR A 107 3.93 12.53 -0.85
CA TYR A 107 5.18 12.00 -0.37
C TYR A 107 6.16 11.85 -1.53
N TYR A 108 7.37 12.31 -1.36
CA TYR A 108 8.48 12.09 -2.28
C TYR A 108 9.74 11.71 -1.49
N SER A 109 10.50 10.78 -2.06
CA SER A 109 11.66 10.17 -1.39
C SER A 109 12.88 11.10 -1.24
N GLY A 110 12.76 12.37 -1.65
CA GLY A 110 13.85 13.34 -1.61
C GLY A 110 14.76 13.34 -2.85
N HIS A 111 14.58 12.38 -3.75
CA HIS A 111 15.38 12.27 -4.99
C HIS A 111 14.63 12.72 -6.26
N ASN A 112 13.35 13.07 -6.15
CA ASN A 112 12.57 13.62 -7.26
C ASN A 112 12.58 15.16 -7.20
N ASP A 113 13.60 15.79 -7.77
CA ASP A 113 13.74 17.24 -7.80
C ASP A 113 12.56 17.96 -8.46
N THR A 114 11.88 17.32 -9.43
CA THR A 114 10.74 17.93 -10.12
C THR A 114 9.55 18.04 -9.20
N VAL A 115 9.18 16.95 -8.51
CA VAL A 115 8.09 16.95 -7.53
C VAL A 115 8.42 17.91 -6.38
N SER A 116 9.63 17.85 -5.86
CA SER A 116 10.12 18.78 -4.83
C SER A 116 9.98 20.24 -5.28
N GLY A 117 10.37 20.54 -6.52
CA GLY A 117 10.26 21.88 -7.10
C GLY A 117 8.80 22.37 -7.25
N LEU A 118 7.85 21.48 -7.61
CA LEU A 118 6.42 21.80 -7.66
C LEU A 118 5.86 22.14 -6.28
N VAL A 119 6.20 21.32 -5.28
CA VAL A 119 5.79 21.55 -3.89
C VAL A 119 6.34 22.86 -3.37
N GLN A 120 7.65 23.13 -3.55
CA GLN A 120 8.28 24.37 -3.10
C GLN A 120 7.68 25.60 -3.79
N ARG A 121 7.33 25.52 -5.07
CA ARG A 121 6.64 26.59 -5.80
C ARG A 121 5.29 26.90 -5.18
N TYR A 122 4.47 25.86 -4.94
CA TYR A 122 3.18 26.03 -4.28
C TYR A 122 3.32 26.66 -2.88
N GLU A 123 4.29 26.18 -2.08
CA GLU A 123 4.56 26.77 -0.77
C GLU A 123 4.99 28.23 -0.85
N ALA A 124 5.85 28.58 -1.81
CA ALA A 124 6.28 29.97 -2.02
C ALA A 124 5.10 30.87 -2.40
N ASP A 125 4.22 30.39 -3.28
CA ASP A 125 3.02 31.15 -3.71
C ASP A 125 1.96 31.21 -2.58
N PHE A 126 1.82 30.17 -1.78
CA PHE A 126 0.99 30.20 -0.57
C PHE A 126 1.53 31.21 0.45
N ARG A 127 2.85 31.23 0.71
CA ARG A 127 3.49 32.23 1.59
C ARG A 127 3.28 33.66 1.12
N LYS A 128 3.31 33.93 -0.20
CA LYS A 128 3.04 35.28 -0.74
C LYS A 128 1.60 35.73 -0.50
N ARG A 129 0.63 34.78 -0.49
CA ARG A 129 -0.79 35.07 -0.26
C ARG A 129 -1.08 35.31 1.22
N ILE A 130 -0.29 34.70 2.12
CA ILE A 130 -0.42 34.95 3.55
C ILE A 130 0.07 36.38 3.85
N LYS A 131 -0.85 37.25 4.19
CA LYS A 131 -0.52 38.63 4.59
C LYS A 131 -0.03 38.65 6.05
N GLY A 132 1.29 38.64 6.23
CA GLY A 132 1.86 38.68 7.57
C GLY A 132 1.81 37.33 8.29
N ALA A 133 1.49 37.37 9.58
CA ALA A 133 1.53 36.21 10.46
C ALA A 133 0.21 35.41 10.52
N ASN A 134 -0.79 35.77 9.71
CA ASN A 134 -2.13 35.17 9.77
C ASN A 134 -2.44 34.41 8.48
N PRO A 135 -2.23 33.08 8.42
CA PRO A 135 -2.88 32.27 7.42
C PRO A 135 -4.37 32.15 7.78
N ASP A 136 -5.26 32.73 6.98
CA ASP A 136 -6.71 32.59 7.15
C ASP A 136 -7.15 31.13 7.03
N GLU A 137 -6.39 30.33 6.25
CA GLU A 137 -6.64 28.90 6.04
C GLU A 137 -5.32 28.11 6.04
N SER A 138 -5.39 26.85 6.50
CA SER A 138 -4.28 25.90 6.35
C SER A 138 -4.08 25.51 4.90
N ARG A 139 -2.86 25.10 4.53
CA ARG A 139 -2.54 24.64 3.18
C ARG A 139 -3.41 23.47 2.74
N ARG A 140 -3.92 23.54 1.53
CA ARG A 140 -4.64 22.41 0.89
C ARG A 140 -3.67 21.43 0.23
N PHE A 141 -2.53 21.91 -0.21
CA PHE A 141 -1.48 21.10 -0.85
C PHE A 141 -0.28 20.99 0.09
N ILE A 142 0.08 19.77 0.50
CA ILE A 142 1.14 19.51 1.46
C ILE A 142 2.14 18.52 0.85
N GLY A 143 3.36 19.00 0.59
CA GLY A 143 4.47 18.13 0.26
C GLY A 143 5.13 17.62 1.53
N ILE A 144 5.29 16.34 1.63
CA ILE A 144 5.83 15.66 2.79
C ILE A 144 7.15 15.00 2.40
N GLY A 145 8.25 15.68 2.70
CA GLY A 145 9.61 15.19 2.51
C GLY A 145 10.27 14.77 3.83
N PRO A 146 11.56 14.43 3.81
CA PRO A 146 12.32 14.01 5.00
C PRO A 146 12.29 15.05 6.14
N GLU A 147 12.13 16.32 5.83
CA GLU A 147 12.03 17.42 6.79
C GLU A 147 10.76 17.42 7.65
N TYR A 148 9.79 16.57 7.30
CA TYR A 148 8.57 16.36 8.09
C TYR A 148 8.68 15.23 9.13
N LYS A 149 9.79 14.50 9.15
CA LYS A 149 10.03 13.36 10.05
C LYS A 149 9.70 13.67 11.51
N GLN A 150 10.27 14.75 12.03
CA GLN A 150 10.06 15.14 13.43
C GLN A 150 8.60 15.50 13.70
N LEU A 151 7.99 16.26 12.81
CA LEU A 151 6.63 16.73 12.98
C LEU A 151 5.61 15.57 12.94
N LEU A 152 5.73 14.69 11.94
CA LEU A 152 4.82 13.54 11.80
C LEU A 152 4.87 12.61 13.01
N LEU A 153 6.07 12.21 13.44
CA LEU A 153 6.22 11.33 14.59
C LEU A 153 5.82 12.01 15.89
N ALA A 154 6.19 13.28 16.08
CA ALA A 154 5.84 14.00 17.28
C ALA A 154 4.32 14.08 17.46
N VAL A 155 3.56 14.49 16.44
CA VAL A 155 2.10 14.63 16.53
C VAL A 155 1.43 13.30 16.90
N LEU A 156 1.92 12.18 16.37
CA LEU A 156 1.38 10.85 16.68
C LEU A 156 1.82 10.33 18.05
N LEU A 157 3.06 10.59 18.47
CA LEU A 157 3.56 10.22 19.80
C LEU A 157 2.92 11.07 20.94
N LEU A 158 2.40 12.25 20.60
CA LEU A 158 1.64 13.09 21.53
C LEU A 158 0.23 12.58 21.80
N GLN A 159 -0.30 11.63 21.00
CA GLN A 159 -1.61 11.04 21.23
C GLN A 159 -1.63 10.24 22.55
N PRO A 160 -2.82 9.98 23.15
CA PRO A 160 -2.97 9.08 24.31
C PRO A 160 -2.33 7.71 24.09
N ALA A 161 -1.92 7.04 25.17
CA ALA A 161 -1.22 5.75 25.10
C ALA A 161 -2.07 4.64 24.45
N GLU A 162 -3.38 4.74 24.51
CA GLU A 162 -4.38 3.84 23.94
C GLU A 162 -4.56 4.04 22.43
N ASN A 163 -4.01 5.11 21.87
CA ASN A 163 -4.11 5.39 20.45
C ASN A 163 -3.36 4.33 19.63
N THR A 164 -4.06 3.71 18.70
CA THR A 164 -3.53 2.59 17.89
C THR A 164 -2.32 2.99 17.04
N ALA A 165 -2.30 4.23 16.52
CA ALA A 165 -1.17 4.73 15.73
C ALA A 165 0.07 4.93 16.60
N ARG A 166 -0.10 5.51 17.80
CA ARG A 166 1.00 5.64 18.76
C ARG A 166 1.56 4.27 19.14
N GLN A 167 0.69 3.30 19.47
CA GLN A 167 1.10 1.94 19.81
C GLN A 167 1.89 1.27 18.68
N PHE A 168 1.39 1.38 17.45
CA PHE A 168 2.08 0.85 16.27
C PHE A 168 3.47 1.46 16.10
N ILE A 169 3.60 2.79 16.18
CA ILE A 169 4.89 3.48 16.06
C ILE A 169 5.83 3.07 17.18
N CYS A 170 5.36 3.02 18.43
CA CYS A 170 6.15 2.59 19.57
C CYS A 170 6.68 1.17 19.39
N GLN A 171 5.84 0.25 18.94
CA GLN A 171 6.23 -1.13 18.65
C GLN A 171 7.27 -1.22 17.52
N LYS A 172 7.04 -0.56 16.40
CA LYS A 172 7.92 -0.61 15.22
C LYS A 172 9.28 0.03 15.46
N LEU A 173 9.32 1.12 16.23
CA LEU A 173 10.55 1.83 16.55
C LEU A 173 11.18 1.40 17.89
N SER A 174 10.64 0.35 18.52
CA SER A 174 11.14 -0.17 19.81
C SER A 174 11.15 0.86 20.93
N ILE A 175 10.12 1.73 20.98
CA ILE A 175 9.94 2.75 22.01
C ILE A 175 9.14 2.15 23.16
N THR A 176 9.69 2.21 24.38
CA THR A 176 9.01 1.74 25.61
C THR A 176 8.24 2.84 26.31
N SER A 177 8.75 4.07 26.28
CA SER A 177 8.06 5.21 26.88
C SER A 177 8.31 6.51 26.13
N VAL A 178 7.33 7.40 26.22
CA VAL A 178 7.41 8.80 25.78
C VAL A 178 7.56 9.64 27.03
N GLY A 179 8.46 10.60 27.04
CA GLY A 179 8.70 11.50 28.16
C GLY A 179 7.47 12.31 28.57
N SER A 180 7.53 12.93 29.73
CA SER A 180 6.42 13.73 30.26
C SER A 180 6.27 15.09 29.58
N ASP A 181 7.36 15.63 29.05
CA ASP A 181 7.41 16.98 28.50
C ASP A 181 8.13 17.01 27.16
N MET A 182 7.59 17.72 26.19
CA MET A 182 8.25 18.01 24.91
C MET A 182 8.78 19.42 24.87
N GLN A 183 9.84 19.64 24.12
CA GLN A 183 10.39 20.98 23.87
C GLN A 183 10.01 21.47 22.47
N LEU A 184 9.27 22.58 22.42
CA LEU A 184 8.99 23.33 21.20
C LEU A 184 9.98 24.49 21.09
N THR A 185 10.70 24.58 19.99
CA THR A 185 11.60 25.69 19.68
C THR A 185 11.04 26.47 18.49
N LEU A 186 10.76 27.75 18.71
CA LEU A 186 10.34 28.68 17.67
C LEU A 186 11.44 29.67 17.39
N LYS A 187 11.64 30.03 16.11
CA LYS A 187 12.55 31.08 15.65
C LYS A 187 11.82 32.23 14.98
N ARG A 188 12.49 33.36 14.87
CA ARG A 188 11.94 34.53 14.20
C ARG A 188 11.64 34.24 12.73
N PRO A 189 10.39 34.42 12.29
CA PRO A 189 10.01 34.23 10.89
C PRO A 189 10.43 35.41 10.02
N ALA A 190 10.56 35.14 8.71
CA ALA A 190 11.01 36.17 7.76
C ALA A 190 10.07 37.39 7.70
N PHE A 191 8.77 37.24 7.92
CA PHE A 191 7.83 38.37 7.92
C PHE A 191 8.10 39.37 9.05
N ALA A 192 8.70 38.94 10.15
CA ALA A 192 9.03 39.78 11.31
C ALA A 192 10.41 40.42 11.24
N ALA A 193 11.23 40.09 10.26
CA ALA A 193 12.64 40.58 10.17
C ALA A 193 12.79 42.10 10.10
N GLY A 194 11.79 42.81 9.53
CA GLY A 194 11.80 44.28 9.44
C GLY A 194 11.16 45.00 10.61
N ALA A 195 10.09 44.42 11.17
CA ALA A 195 9.27 45.05 12.20
C ALA A 195 9.96 45.16 13.57
N LEU A 196 10.86 44.20 13.89
CA LEU A 196 11.48 44.08 15.21
C LEU A 196 12.87 44.69 15.29
N LYS A 197 13.46 45.18 14.17
CA LYS A 197 14.73 45.92 14.20
C LYS A 197 14.65 47.24 14.98
N ALA A 198 13.46 47.78 15.18
CA ALA A 198 13.22 49.00 15.91
C ALA A 198 12.88 48.78 17.41
N LEU A 199 12.77 47.51 17.85
CA LEU A 199 12.47 47.18 19.23
C LEU A 199 13.80 46.96 19.97
N ASP A 200 14.04 47.75 21.00
CA ASP A 200 15.16 47.55 21.91
C ASP A 200 14.86 46.32 22.77
N MET A 201 15.46 45.20 22.40
CA MET A 201 15.23 43.91 23.06
C MET A 201 16.10 43.70 24.30
N ASP A 202 16.97 44.70 24.65
CA ASP A 202 17.90 44.59 25.77
C ASP A 202 17.25 44.77 27.14
N GLY A 203 15.96 45.15 27.20
CA GLY A 203 15.23 45.36 28.45
C GLY A 203 14.03 44.42 28.57
N ILE A 204 14.18 43.30 29.27
CA ILE A 204 13.10 42.35 29.60
C ILE A 204 11.87 43.07 30.26
N GLU A 205 12.10 44.20 30.92
CA GLU A 205 11.07 45.03 31.56
C GLU A 205 10.11 45.70 30.55
N ASN A 206 10.50 45.84 29.29
CA ASN A 206 9.73 46.48 28.23
C ASN A 206 9.24 45.54 27.14
N PHE A 207 9.13 44.26 27.40
CA PHE A 207 8.63 43.30 26.44
C PHE A 207 7.17 43.61 26.03
N ASP A 208 6.99 44.13 24.82
CA ASP A 208 5.67 44.54 24.33
C ASP A 208 4.83 43.30 24.02
N PRO A 209 3.67 43.10 24.73
CA PRO A 209 2.75 41.99 24.43
C PRO A 209 2.33 41.88 22.96
N ARG A 210 2.34 42.98 22.19
CA ARG A 210 2.02 42.99 20.77
C ARG A 210 3.07 42.32 19.91
N THR A 211 4.27 42.11 20.43
CA THR A 211 5.38 41.46 19.77
C THR A 211 5.58 40.00 20.19
N HIS A 212 4.71 39.49 21.06
CA HIS A 212 4.70 38.10 21.44
C HIS A 212 4.64 37.23 20.18
N TYR A 213 5.50 36.23 20.11
CA TYR A 213 5.68 35.38 18.94
C TYR A 213 5.95 36.18 17.65
N TRP A 214 6.71 37.31 17.78
CA TRP A 214 7.03 38.20 16.66
C TRP A 214 5.81 38.75 15.92
N GLY A 215 4.71 38.95 16.62
CA GLY A 215 3.48 39.47 16.04
C GLY A 215 2.65 38.46 15.26
N ALA A 216 2.82 37.15 15.53
CA ALA A 216 1.94 36.15 14.99
C ALA A 216 0.48 36.44 15.34
N ASP A 217 -0.45 36.23 14.40
CA ASP A 217 -1.86 36.55 14.55
C ASP A 217 -2.79 35.43 14.07
N GLY A 218 -4.10 35.60 14.25
CA GLY A 218 -5.14 34.68 13.80
C GLY A 218 -4.96 33.24 14.30
N ILE A 219 -5.21 32.27 13.45
CA ILE A 219 -5.16 30.85 13.81
C ILE A 219 -3.82 30.41 14.41
N THR A 220 -2.72 31.05 13.98
CA THR A 220 -1.38 30.75 14.50
C THR A 220 -1.22 31.22 15.93
N ARG A 221 -1.67 32.45 16.24
CA ARG A 221 -1.67 32.97 17.61
C ARG A 221 -2.57 32.14 18.52
N ASP A 222 -3.77 31.79 18.06
CA ASP A 222 -4.71 31.01 18.83
C ASP A 222 -4.14 29.65 19.20
N PHE A 223 -3.48 29.00 18.24
CA PHE A 223 -2.78 27.75 18.49
C PHE A 223 -1.64 27.90 19.51
N LEU A 224 -0.79 28.90 19.37
CA LEU A 224 0.29 29.16 20.31
C LEU A 224 -0.26 29.47 21.72
N ASN A 225 -1.30 30.29 21.82
CA ASN A 225 -1.98 30.58 23.09
C ASN A 225 -2.55 29.30 23.73
N LYS A 226 -3.11 28.39 22.93
CA LYS A 226 -3.58 27.09 23.43
C LYS A 226 -2.41 26.22 23.88
N LEU A 227 -1.31 26.18 23.15
CA LEU A 227 -0.11 25.40 23.52
C LEU A 227 0.50 25.85 24.85
N VAL A 228 0.57 27.16 25.11
CA VAL A 228 1.16 27.65 26.37
C VAL A 228 0.32 27.31 27.60
N THR A 229 -0.97 26.99 27.42
CA THR A 229 -1.81 26.48 28.54
C THR A 229 -1.38 25.05 28.94
N CYS A 230 -0.54 24.40 28.16
CA CYS A 230 0.01 23.06 28.43
C CYS A 230 1.36 23.12 29.14
N VAL A 231 1.86 24.31 29.51
CA VAL A 231 3.08 24.49 30.30
C VAL A 231 2.75 24.25 31.78
N LYS A 232 3.62 23.50 32.47
CA LYS A 232 3.49 23.37 33.94
C LYS A 232 3.97 24.63 34.64
N GLY A 233 3.14 25.16 35.54
CA GLY A 233 3.41 26.39 36.30
C GLY A 233 2.96 27.66 35.57
N GLU A 234 3.46 28.81 36.02
CA GLU A 234 3.15 30.10 35.39
C GLU A 234 3.94 30.30 34.10
N PHE A 235 3.23 30.55 33.01
CA PHE A 235 3.81 30.89 31.74
C PHE A 235 4.06 32.39 31.61
N ASN A 236 5.32 32.77 31.31
CA ASN A 236 5.68 34.14 30.95
C ASN A 236 6.55 34.11 29.68
N HIS A 237 6.14 34.87 28.66
CA HIS A 237 6.87 34.96 27.40
C HIS A 237 8.35 35.35 27.59
N ALA A 238 8.66 36.26 28.51
CA ALA A 238 10.01 36.69 28.82
C ALA A 238 10.89 35.57 29.36
N ASN A 239 10.31 34.61 30.09
CA ASN A 239 11.07 33.49 30.67
C ASN A 239 11.42 32.40 29.67
N VAL A 240 10.67 32.26 28.56
CA VAL A 240 10.86 31.25 27.53
C VAL A 240 11.55 31.79 26.29
N TYR A 241 11.76 33.12 26.21
CA TYR A 241 12.46 33.75 25.10
C TYR A 241 13.96 33.89 25.39
N SER A 242 14.78 33.34 24.48
CA SER A 242 16.22 33.49 24.50
C SER A 242 16.64 34.63 23.55
N ALA A 243 17.02 35.79 24.12
CA ALA A 243 17.43 36.95 23.33
C ALA A 243 18.70 36.69 22.53
N GLY A 244 19.64 35.90 23.06
CA GLY A 244 20.88 35.54 22.37
C GLY A 244 20.67 34.71 21.12
N ASP A 245 19.70 33.81 21.15
CA ASP A 245 19.35 32.90 20.03
C ASP A 245 18.20 33.45 19.17
N ASP A 246 17.50 34.48 19.64
CA ASP A 246 16.24 34.98 19.05
C ASP A 246 15.19 33.87 18.88
N GLN A 247 14.99 33.06 19.94
CA GLN A 247 14.14 31.89 19.94
C GLN A 247 13.24 31.83 21.18
N TYR A 248 12.02 31.25 21.01
CA TYR A 248 11.24 30.78 22.12
C TYR A 248 11.52 29.28 22.34
N LYS A 249 11.82 28.89 23.59
CA LYS A 249 12.03 27.49 24.02
C LYS A 249 10.98 27.13 25.04
N ILE A 250 9.90 26.49 24.60
CA ILE A 250 8.69 26.23 25.40
C ILE A 250 8.68 24.75 25.78
N GLN A 251 8.61 24.46 27.10
CA GLN A 251 8.42 23.11 27.62
C GLN A 251 6.93 22.83 27.78
N ILE A 252 6.40 21.93 26.99
CA ILE A 252 5.00 21.56 26.94
C ILE A 252 4.80 20.20 27.61
N ASN A 253 3.96 20.17 28.63
CA ASN A 253 3.61 18.92 29.28
C ASN A 253 2.66 18.10 28.41
N ILE A 254 3.02 16.85 28.13
CA ILE A 254 2.31 15.98 27.18
C ILE A 254 0.92 15.59 27.71
N GLU A 255 0.78 15.36 29.00
CA GLU A 255 -0.52 15.03 29.61
C GLU A 255 -1.50 16.22 29.52
N LEU A 256 -1.03 17.42 29.85
CA LEU A 256 -1.85 18.63 29.67
C LEU A 256 -2.18 18.89 28.21
N PHE A 257 -1.24 18.62 27.30
CA PHE A 257 -1.49 18.71 25.87
C PHE A 257 -2.61 17.76 25.45
N GLN A 258 -2.56 16.49 25.84
CA GLN A 258 -3.61 15.51 25.54
C GLN A 258 -4.98 15.94 26.09
N GLN A 259 -5.03 16.51 27.27
CA GLN A 259 -6.28 17.01 27.87
C GLN A 259 -6.82 18.24 27.11
N ARG A 260 -5.97 19.21 26.79
CA ARG A 260 -6.38 20.48 26.16
C ARG A 260 -6.73 20.31 24.68
N PHE A 261 -6.08 19.36 24.00
CA PHE A 261 -6.28 19.07 22.58
C PHE A 261 -7.18 17.84 22.33
N ALA A 262 -7.85 17.32 23.36
CA ALA A 262 -8.71 16.14 23.25
C ALA A 262 -9.86 16.28 22.24
N ALA A 263 -10.33 17.50 21.99
CA ALA A 263 -11.39 17.78 21.02
C ALA A 263 -10.88 18.01 19.59
N ASP A 264 -9.57 18.20 19.42
CA ASP A 264 -8.97 18.45 18.12
C ASP A 264 -8.65 17.12 17.44
N SER A 265 -8.90 17.02 16.14
CA SER A 265 -8.46 15.85 15.38
C SER A 265 -6.93 15.83 15.28
N VAL A 266 -6.37 14.63 15.09
CA VAL A 266 -4.92 14.48 14.87
C VAL A 266 -4.45 15.27 13.65
N SER A 267 -5.28 15.30 12.59
CA SER A 267 -5.01 16.07 11.39
C SER A 267 -5.05 17.59 11.62
N ASP A 268 -5.96 18.08 12.47
CA ASP A 268 -6.00 19.51 12.80
C ASP A 268 -4.77 19.91 13.62
N THR A 269 -4.39 19.11 14.60
CA THR A 269 -3.14 19.30 15.35
C THR A 269 -1.93 19.34 14.42
N PHE A 270 -1.81 18.40 13.48
CA PHE A 270 -0.75 18.41 12.49
C PHE A 270 -0.74 19.69 11.65
N ARG A 271 -1.90 20.12 11.14
CA ARG A 271 -2.04 21.33 10.33
C ARG A 271 -1.65 22.61 11.08
N GLN A 272 -1.92 22.68 12.37
CA GLN A 272 -1.50 23.82 13.21
C GLN A 272 0.04 23.89 13.32
N PHE A 273 0.70 22.77 13.57
CA PHE A 273 2.17 22.73 13.53
C PHE A 273 2.72 22.98 12.14
N ASP A 274 2.05 22.50 11.09
CA ASP A 274 2.43 22.77 9.69
C ASP A 274 2.32 24.26 9.34
N ASN A 275 1.36 24.99 9.89
CA ASN A 275 1.27 26.44 9.77
C ASN A 275 2.51 27.12 10.37
N LEU A 276 2.95 26.71 11.57
CA LEU A 276 4.20 27.21 12.15
C LEU A 276 5.42 26.94 11.28
N LYS A 277 5.49 25.72 10.70
CA LYS A 277 6.57 25.35 9.77
C LYS A 277 6.51 26.18 8.49
N THR A 278 5.34 26.36 7.91
CA THR A 278 5.12 27.15 6.70
C THR A 278 5.48 28.62 6.87
N LEU A 279 5.16 29.21 8.02
CA LEU A 279 5.54 30.57 8.38
C LEU A 279 7.06 30.70 8.67
N GLY A 280 7.78 29.58 8.76
CA GLY A 280 9.19 29.56 9.13
C GLY A 280 9.45 29.80 10.61
N MET A 281 8.44 29.62 11.45
CA MET A 281 8.53 29.78 12.90
C MET A 281 9.01 28.51 13.60
N LEU A 282 8.63 27.30 13.11
CA LEU A 282 9.00 26.04 13.74
C LEU A 282 10.48 25.71 13.44
N GLU A 283 11.32 25.74 14.48
CA GLU A 283 12.73 25.33 14.39
C GLU A 283 12.93 23.89 14.82
N GLY A 284 12.27 23.47 15.90
CA GLY A 284 12.38 22.11 16.41
C GLY A 284 11.24 21.70 17.31
N LEU A 285 11.01 20.39 17.34
CA LEU A 285 10.04 19.73 18.18
C LEU A 285 10.68 18.45 18.74
N ILE A 286 11.13 18.50 19.99
CA ILE A 286 11.86 17.40 20.63
C ILE A 286 10.92 16.68 21.60
N VAL A 287 10.64 15.43 21.32
CA VAL A 287 9.92 14.51 22.20
C VAL A 287 10.92 13.53 22.78
N PRO A 288 11.20 13.54 24.09
CA PRO A 288 12.07 12.57 24.72
C PRO A 288 11.46 11.17 24.67
N LEU A 289 12.27 10.16 24.35
CA LEU A 289 11.86 8.77 24.17
C LEU A 289 12.82 7.87 24.95
N THR A 290 12.31 6.73 25.45
CA THR A 290 13.15 5.65 25.98
C THR A 290 12.93 4.41 25.13
N LEU A 291 14.01 3.77 24.69
CA LEU A 291 13.98 2.55 23.87
C LEU A 291 13.94 1.29 24.74
N VAL A 292 13.58 0.16 24.14
CA VAL A 292 13.51 -1.16 24.80
C VAL A 292 14.82 -1.54 25.49
N ASN A 293 15.97 -1.10 24.98
CA ASN A 293 17.29 -1.32 25.61
C ASN A 293 17.61 -0.35 26.77
N GLY A 294 16.66 0.50 27.17
CA GLY A 294 16.82 1.48 28.23
C GLY A 294 17.59 2.75 27.84
N LEU A 295 17.91 2.92 26.54
CA LEU A 295 18.60 4.11 26.08
C LEU A 295 17.61 5.27 25.85
N ASP A 296 18.04 6.46 26.26
CA ASP A 296 17.33 7.69 25.93
C ASP A 296 17.55 8.04 24.44
N ALA A 297 16.49 8.40 23.79
CA ALA A 297 16.49 8.72 22.37
C ALA A 297 15.61 9.95 22.06
N SER A 298 15.74 10.44 20.87
CA SER A 298 14.81 11.38 20.26
C SER A 298 14.49 10.93 18.84
N ILE A 299 13.50 11.54 18.21
CA ILE A 299 13.06 11.20 16.85
C ILE A 299 14.22 11.27 15.83
N SER A 300 15.20 12.15 16.06
CA SER A 300 16.37 12.30 15.18
C SER A 300 17.33 11.10 15.20
N HIS A 301 17.28 10.24 16.20
CA HIS A 301 18.16 9.07 16.32
C HIS A 301 17.73 7.87 15.46
N PHE A 302 16.49 7.87 14.96
CA PHE A 302 16.04 6.79 14.08
C PHE A 302 16.64 6.92 12.68
N SER A 303 17.11 5.81 12.12
CA SER A 303 17.59 5.76 10.74
C SER A 303 16.45 6.03 9.75
N ASP A 304 16.79 6.46 8.53
CA ASP A 304 15.79 6.74 7.51
C ASP A 304 14.98 5.48 7.14
N GLY A 305 15.60 4.31 7.10
CA GLY A 305 14.88 3.06 6.86
C GLY A 305 13.89 2.70 7.97
N GLN A 306 14.28 2.85 9.25
CA GLN A 306 13.34 2.67 10.37
C GLN A 306 12.17 3.64 10.29
N PHE A 307 12.47 4.90 9.96
CA PHE A 307 11.44 5.92 9.80
C PHE A 307 10.50 5.61 8.64
N GLN A 308 11.05 5.18 7.50
CA GLN A 308 10.28 4.87 6.30
C GLN A 308 9.20 3.80 6.58
N SER A 309 9.49 2.83 7.45
CA SER A 309 8.54 1.78 7.82
C SER A 309 7.28 2.31 8.52
N VAL A 310 7.36 3.45 9.18
CA VAL A 310 6.23 4.09 9.90
C VAL A 310 5.68 5.33 9.22
N TYR A 311 6.41 5.88 8.24
CA TYR A 311 6.13 7.17 7.64
C TYR A 311 4.80 7.20 6.90
N ILE A 312 4.58 6.22 6.04
CA ILE A 312 3.34 6.13 5.26
C ILE A 312 2.15 5.83 6.15
N TYR A 313 2.36 4.94 7.13
CA TYR A 313 1.37 4.74 8.17
C TYR A 313 0.98 6.07 8.82
N SER A 314 1.99 6.87 9.18
CA SER A 314 1.78 8.17 9.81
C SER A 314 0.98 9.12 8.92
N ILE A 315 1.28 9.19 7.62
CA ILE A 315 0.55 10.03 6.67
C ILE A 315 -0.91 9.58 6.55
N VAL A 316 -1.15 8.29 6.31
CA VAL A 316 -2.51 7.76 6.14
C VAL A 316 -3.32 7.96 7.41
N GLU A 317 -2.74 7.68 8.58
CA GLU A 317 -3.40 7.82 9.88
C GLU A 317 -3.74 9.27 10.22
N LEU A 318 -2.84 10.20 9.92
CA LEU A 318 -3.08 11.63 10.17
C LEU A 318 -4.25 12.20 9.38
N PHE A 319 -4.53 11.66 8.19
CA PHE A 319 -5.52 12.21 7.26
C PHE A 319 -6.71 11.28 6.99
N LYS A 320 -6.85 10.20 7.77
CA LYS A 320 -7.91 9.18 7.57
C LYS A 320 -9.34 9.72 7.63
N ASP A 321 -9.57 10.77 8.42
CA ASP A 321 -10.89 11.37 8.62
C ASP A 321 -11.18 12.53 7.64
N ARG A 322 -10.33 12.72 6.61
CA ARG A 322 -10.47 13.79 5.61
C ARG A 322 -10.60 13.22 4.21
N ASN A 323 -11.26 13.98 3.34
CA ASN A 323 -11.36 13.64 1.92
C ASN A 323 -10.06 14.04 1.19
N CYS A 324 -9.01 13.24 1.34
CA CYS A 324 -7.70 13.53 0.78
C CYS A 324 -7.39 12.71 -0.46
N LEU A 325 -6.56 13.27 -1.33
CA LEU A 325 -5.80 12.55 -2.34
C LEU A 325 -4.35 12.44 -1.86
N ILE A 326 -3.87 11.21 -1.70
CA ILE A 326 -2.52 10.92 -1.21
C ILE A 326 -1.70 10.33 -2.36
N LEU A 327 -0.61 11.00 -2.71
CA LEU A 327 0.31 10.60 -3.76
C LEU A 327 1.62 10.13 -3.12
N LEU A 328 1.99 8.87 -3.37
CA LEU A 328 3.21 8.25 -2.82
C LEU A 328 4.16 7.93 -3.97
N ASP A 329 5.16 8.80 -4.19
CA ASP A 329 6.14 8.62 -5.26
C ASP A 329 7.33 7.80 -4.76
N GLU A 330 7.39 6.55 -5.22
CA GLU A 330 8.42 5.55 -4.90
C GLU A 330 8.74 5.44 -3.39
N PRO A 331 7.72 5.22 -2.56
CA PRO A 331 7.89 5.23 -1.11
C PRO A 331 8.70 4.04 -0.59
N ASP A 332 8.93 3.04 -1.41
CA ASP A 332 9.66 1.82 -1.13
C ASP A 332 11.13 1.83 -1.61
N ALA A 333 11.56 2.90 -2.28
CA ALA A 333 12.87 2.96 -2.95
C ALA A 333 14.08 2.74 -2.03
N PHE A 334 13.98 3.10 -0.74
CA PHE A 334 15.08 2.98 0.24
C PHE A 334 14.84 1.95 1.32
N LEU A 335 13.76 1.16 1.20
CA LEU A 335 13.50 0.09 2.13
C LEU A 335 14.42 -1.10 1.86
N HIS A 336 14.89 -1.73 2.94
CA HIS A 336 15.54 -3.04 2.84
C HIS A 336 14.57 -4.04 2.18
N PRO A 337 15.03 -4.95 1.30
CA PRO A 337 14.15 -5.90 0.62
C PRO A 337 13.15 -6.63 1.53
N GLU A 338 13.56 -7.03 2.74
CA GLU A 338 12.63 -7.63 3.72
C GLU A 338 11.48 -6.70 4.11
N TRP A 339 11.73 -5.39 4.19
CA TRP A 339 10.70 -4.40 4.54
C TRP A 339 9.83 -4.04 3.33
N GLN A 340 10.37 -4.13 2.10
CA GLN A 340 9.60 -3.96 0.88
C GLN A 340 8.49 -5.00 0.76
N PHE A 341 8.75 -6.26 1.15
CA PHE A 341 7.73 -7.31 1.18
C PHE A 341 6.59 -7.01 2.17
N ASP A 342 6.89 -6.51 3.35
CA ASP A 342 5.89 -6.14 4.35
C ASP A 342 5.15 -4.85 4.05
N PHE A 343 5.78 -3.98 3.30
CA PHE A 343 5.36 -2.60 3.10
C PHE A 343 3.95 -2.49 2.52
N LEU A 344 3.67 -3.09 1.37
CA LEU A 344 2.34 -3.06 0.76
C LEU A 344 1.28 -3.70 1.63
N ARG A 345 1.58 -4.83 2.27
CA ARG A 345 0.64 -5.46 3.20
C ARG A 345 0.25 -4.50 4.32
N GLN A 346 1.22 -3.83 4.93
CA GLN A 346 0.97 -2.82 5.96
C GLN A 346 0.15 -1.65 5.44
N VAL A 347 0.47 -1.13 4.25
CA VAL A 347 -0.29 -0.05 3.63
C VAL A 347 -1.74 -0.47 3.38
N PHE A 348 -1.99 -1.70 2.90
CA PHE A 348 -3.36 -2.23 2.72
C PHE A 348 -4.10 -2.44 4.03
N GLU A 349 -3.46 -3.05 5.05
CA GLU A 349 -4.08 -3.26 6.36
C GLU A 349 -4.51 -1.96 7.03
N ILE A 350 -3.70 -0.92 6.86
CA ILE A 350 -3.98 0.41 7.40
C ILE A 350 -5.12 1.08 6.64
N THR A 351 -5.09 1.03 5.31
CA THR A 351 -6.10 1.66 4.46
C THR A 351 -7.45 0.97 4.56
N ASP A 352 -7.50 -0.34 4.69
CA ASP A 352 -8.76 -1.08 4.93
C ASP A 352 -9.42 -0.67 6.26
N ALA A 353 -8.62 -0.33 7.27
CA ALA A 353 -9.10 0.09 8.58
C ALA A 353 -9.42 1.60 8.68
N ALA A 354 -8.65 2.45 8.00
CA ALA A 354 -8.62 3.89 8.24
C ALA A 354 -9.07 4.76 7.06
N ALA A 355 -8.92 4.33 5.81
CA ALA A 355 -8.97 5.23 4.66
C ALA A 355 -10.26 5.17 3.83
N LYS A 356 -11.42 5.00 4.44
CA LYS A 356 -12.71 5.04 3.69
C LYS A 356 -12.98 6.40 3.03
N THR A 357 -12.27 7.45 3.42
CA THR A 357 -12.48 8.82 2.95
C THR A 357 -11.37 9.36 2.05
N SER A 358 -10.21 8.70 1.96
CA SER A 358 -9.06 9.14 1.18
C SER A 358 -8.73 8.15 0.05
N HIS A 359 -8.16 8.63 -1.05
CA HIS A 359 -7.66 7.80 -2.16
C HIS A 359 -6.14 7.90 -2.23
N VAL A 360 -5.47 6.76 -2.22
CA VAL A 360 -4.02 6.66 -2.27
C VAL A 360 -3.58 6.19 -3.65
N LEU A 361 -2.74 6.97 -4.31
CA LEU A 361 -2.05 6.58 -5.54
C LEU A 361 -0.59 6.37 -5.22
N MET A 362 -0.06 5.20 -5.52
CA MET A 362 1.31 4.83 -5.21
C MET A 362 2.07 4.43 -6.46
N SER A 363 3.27 4.99 -6.68
CA SER A 363 4.20 4.50 -7.69
C SER A 363 5.23 3.58 -7.07
N SER A 364 5.65 2.55 -7.80
CA SER A 364 6.77 1.69 -7.43
C SER A 364 7.51 1.18 -8.66
N HIS A 365 8.80 0.93 -8.51
CA HIS A 365 9.60 0.18 -9.48
C HIS A 365 10.19 -1.11 -8.87
N SER A 366 9.84 -1.42 -7.61
CA SER A 366 10.34 -2.59 -6.89
C SER A 366 9.52 -3.83 -7.18
N ALA A 367 10.17 -4.85 -7.73
CA ALA A 367 9.58 -6.16 -7.92
C ALA A 367 9.21 -6.80 -6.56
N SER A 368 10.02 -6.58 -5.52
CA SER A 368 9.80 -7.11 -4.16
C SER A 368 8.51 -6.57 -3.54
N THR A 369 8.29 -5.25 -3.65
CA THR A 369 7.06 -4.59 -3.16
C THR A 369 5.83 -5.18 -3.83
N ILE A 370 5.88 -5.37 -5.15
CA ILE A 370 4.75 -5.86 -5.94
C ILE A 370 4.43 -7.34 -5.66
N THR A 371 5.42 -8.12 -5.29
CA THR A 371 5.25 -9.54 -4.96
C THR A 371 4.20 -9.75 -3.87
N CYS A 372 4.10 -8.84 -2.90
CA CYS A 372 3.14 -8.88 -1.80
C CYS A 372 1.82 -8.14 -2.06
N ALA A 373 1.63 -7.54 -3.25
CA ALA A 373 0.33 -6.95 -3.58
C ALA A 373 -0.76 -8.03 -3.54
N LYS A 374 -1.90 -7.73 -2.90
CA LYS A 374 -3.07 -8.64 -2.87
C LYS A 374 -3.69 -8.81 -4.26
N GLU A 375 -3.49 -7.83 -5.12
CA GLU A 375 -4.07 -7.77 -6.46
C GLU A 375 -3.26 -8.62 -7.44
N SER A 376 -3.94 -9.47 -8.18
CA SER A 376 -3.33 -10.28 -9.26
C SER A 376 -3.09 -9.48 -10.54
N ILE A 377 -3.74 -8.30 -10.68
CA ILE A 377 -3.65 -7.41 -11.83
C ILE A 377 -3.13 -6.06 -11.36
N ILE A 378 -2.10 -5.58 -12.02
CA ILE A 378 -1.39 -4.35 -11.68
C ILE A 378 -1.37 -3.43 -12.89
N ASN A 379 -1.46 -2.13 -12.63
CA ASN A 379 -1.35 -1.11 -13.64
C ASN A 379 0.12 -0.91 -14.03
N LEU A 380 0.52 -1.45 -15.18
CA LEU A 380 1.87 -1.30 -15.72
C LEU A 380 1.96 -0.09 -16.65
N PHE A 381 2.88 0.81 -16.34
CA PHE A 381 3.27 1.93 -17.18
C PHE A 381 4.35 1.51 -18.17
N GLU A 382 4.07 1.61 -19.45
CA GLU A 382 5.01 1.35 -20.53
C GLU A 382 5.15 2.59 -21.42
N PHE A 383 6.36 2.91 -21.81
CA PHE A 383 6.65 3.98 -22.75
C PHE A 383 7.14 3.39 -24.07
N ASP A 384 6.38 3.60 -25.15
CA ASP A 384 6.68 3.09 -26.50
C ASP A 384 7.66 3.96 -27.30
N GLY A 385 8.25 4.98 -26.65
CA GLY A 385 9.10 5.99 -27.29
C GLY A 385 8.34 7.24 -27.78
N ASN A 386 7.01 7.21 -27.80
CA ASN A 386 6.17 8.34 -28.22
C ASN A 386 5.15 8.75 -27.15
N LYS A 387 4.47 7.79 -26.53
CA LYS A 387 3.46 8.03 -25.50
C LYS A 387 3.51 6.98 -24.41
N VAL A 388 2.96 7.30 -23.27
CA VAL A 388 2.75 6.36 -22.17
C VAL A 388 1.48 5.57 -22.40
N ALA A 389 1.58 4.25 -22.34
CA ALA A 389 0.45 3.34 -22.29
C ALA A 389 0.30 2.77 -20.88
N LEU A 390 -0.93 2.62 -20.44
CA LEU A 390 -1.26 1.91 -19.21
C LEU A 390 -1.91 0.59 -19.58
N THR A 391 -1.26 -0.51 -19.19
CA THR A 391 -1.78 -1.85 -19.42
C THR A 391 -2.08 -2.53 -18.09
N LYS A 392 -3.24 -3.17 -17.98
CA LYS A 392 -3.54 -4.03 -16.85
C LYS A 392 -2.93 -5.39 -17.11
N VAL A 393 -1.90 -5.75 -16.37
CA VAL A 393 -1.13 -6.97 -16.58
C VAL A 393 -1.09 -7.83 -15.33
N ASN A 394 -0.86 -9.11 -15.55
CA ASN A 394 -0.65 -10.08 -14.49
C ASN A 394 0.61 -9.72 -13.68
N LYS A 395 0.55 -9.89 -12.38
CA LYS A 395 1.64 -9.66 -11.43
C LYS A 395 2.96 -10.31 -11.83
N ALA A 396 2.93 -11.56 -12.32
CA ALA A 396 4.14 -12.28 -12.77
C ALA A 396 4.79 -11.60 -13.98
N ASP A 397 4.00 -11.08 -14.92
CA ASP A 397 4.49 -10.37 -16.11
C ASP A 397 5.09 -9.01 -15.74
N VAL A 398 4.52 -8.34 -14.74
CA VAL A 398 5.07 -7.10 -14.19
C VAL A 398 6.45 -7.34 -13.58
N ILE A 399 6.57 -8.36 -12.73
CA ILE A 399 7.83 -8.73 -12.09
C ILE A 399 8.89 -9.05 -13.16
N LYS A 400 8.52 -9.82 -14.17
CA LYS A 400 9.38 -10.14 -15.32
C LYS A 400 9.81 -8.89 -16.11
N SER A 401 8.89 -7.97 -16.33
CA SER A 401 9.17 -6.70 -17.04
C SER A 401 10.08 -5.78 -16.25
N LEU A 402 9.85 -5.61 -14.95
CA LEU A 402 10.65 -4.75 -14.07
C LEU A 402 12.09 -5.26 -13.92
N SER A 403 12.26 -6.56 -13.95
CA SER A 403 13.58 -7.20 -13.84
C SER A 403 14.35 -7.26 -15.14
N ALA A 404 13.84 -6.69 -16.25
CA ALA A 404 14.43 -6.74 -17.59
C ALA A 404 14.74 -8.17 -18.10
N GLY A 405 13.98 -9.17 -17.59
CA GLY A 405 14.26 -10.58 -17.85
C GLY A 405 15.51 -11.13 -17.13
N LEU A 406 16.23 -10.28 -16.35
CA LEU A 406 17.37 -10.67 -15.52
C LEU A 406 16.93 -11.28 -14.19
N ILE A 407 15.74 -10.93 -13.72
CA ILE A 407 15.00 -11.65 -12.72
C ILE A 407 13.83 -12.30 -13.47
N THR A 408 14.06 -13.40 -14.12
CA THR A 408 13.12 -14.50 -13.95
C THR A 408 12.98 -14.58 -12.45
N PHE A 409 11.75 -14.55 -11.93
CA PHE A 409 11.46 -14.73 -10.50
C PHE A 409 12.49 -15.70 -9.97
N SER A 410 13.57 -15.18 -9.36
CA SER A 410 14.69 -16.04 -9.05
C SER A 410 14.17 -16.98 -7.98
N GLU A 411 14.57 -18.25 -8.03
CA GLU A 411 14.26 -19.19 -6.95
C GLU A 411 14.50 -18.55 -5.57
N SER A 412 15.41 -17.57 -5.50
CA SER A 412 15.74 -16.79 -4.33
C SER A 412 14.60 -15.87 -3.86
N GLU A 413 13.88 -15.20 -4.76
CA GLU A 413 12.77 -14.29 -4.37
C GLU A 413 11.51 -15.07 -4.03
N ALA A 414 11.21 -16.13 -4.75
CA ALA A 414 10.14 -17.06 -4.38
C ALA A 414 10.42 -17.68 -3.01
N ARG A 415 11.65 -18.05 -2.74
CA ARG A 415 12.10 -18.60 -1.45
C ARG A 415 11.98 -17.58 -0.34
N LEU A 416 12.34 -16.31 -0.57
CA LEU A 416 12.19 -15.23 0.42
C LEU A 416 10.71 -14.96 0.74
N ASN A 417 9.84 -14.90 -0.27
CA ASN A 417 8.40 -14.72 -0.06
C ASN A 417 7.81 -15.88 0.76
N ILE A 418 8.09 -17.11 0.38
CA ILE A 418 7.62 -18.30 1.12
C ILE A 418 8.18 -18.31 2.56
N GLN A 419 9.46 -18.01 2.74
CA GLN A 419 10.06 -17.93 4.08
C GLN A 419 9.39 -16.84 4.94
N HIS A 420 9.04 -15.70 4.33
CA HIS A 420 8.33 -14.64 5.01
C HIS A 420 6.93 -15.09 5.46
N VAL A 421 6.15 -15.72 4.57
CA VAL A 421 4.84 -16.28 4.91
C VAL A 421 4.97 -17.33 6.00
N LEU A 422 5.96 -18.21 5.91
CA LEU A 422 6.21 -19.27 6.89
C LEU A 422 6.60 -18.74 8.27
N LYS A 423 7.31 -17.62 8.37
CA LYS A 423 7.63 -16.96 9.64
C LYS A 423 6.40 -16.33 10.31
N ASN A 424 5.45 -15.85 9.51
CA ASN A 424 4.28 -15.13 10.00
C ASN A 424 3.04 -16.01 10.20
N THR A 425 3.12 -17.28 9.82
CA THR A 425 2.05 -18.27 10.01
C THR A 425 2.58 -19.50 10.73
N SER A 426 1.76 -20.13 11.56
CA SER A 426 2.17 -21.30 12.34
C SER A 426 1.47 -22.60 11.93
N GLY A 427 0.37 -22.52 11.17
CA GLY A 427 -0.43 -23.66 10.74
C GLY A 427 0.19 -24.48 9.60
N PRO A 428 -0.41 -25.63 9.24
CA PRO A 428 -0.06 -26.37 8.03
C PRO A 428 -0.15 -25.51 6.78
N MET A 429 0.67 -25.80 5.77
CA MET A 429 0.75 -25.04 4.52
C MET A 429 0.53 -25.95 3.33
N LEU A 430 -0.36 -25.55 2.41
CA LEU A 430 -0.58 -26.16 1.10
C LEU A 430 0.06 -25.30 0.02
N PHE A 431 1.13 -25.79 -0.59
CA PHE A 431 1.76 -25.15 -1.76
C PHE A 431 1.06 -25.57 -3.04
N THR A 432 0.87 -24.61 -3.95
CA THR A 432 0.33 -24.83 -5.30
C THR A 432 1.35 -24.38 -6.35
N GLU A 433 1.19 -24.82 -7.60
CA GLU A 433 2.13 -24.47 -8.66
C GLU A 433 2.06 -22.98 -9.02
N GLY A 434 0.85 -22.44 -9.13
CA GLY A 434 0.60 -21.08 -9.57
C GLY A 434 -0.42 -20.33 -8.74
N ILE A 435 -0.53 -19.03 -9.04
CA ILE A 435 -1.49 -18.13 -8.38
C ILE A 435 -2.95 -18.49 -8.73
N THR A 436 -3.19 -19.00 -9.94
CA THR A 436 -4.53 -19.41 -10.36
C THR A 436 -5.05 -20.58 -9.56
N ASP A 437 -4.18 -21.52 -9.20
CA ASP A 437 -4.52 -22.67 -8.36
C ASP A 437 -4.90 -22.22 -6.95
N GLU A 438 -4.11 -21.31 -6.39
CA GLU A 438 -4.39 -20.68 -5.09
C GLU A 438 -5.79 -20.05 -5.10
N MET A 439 -6.10 -19.20 -6.09
CA MET A 439 -7.40 -18.52 -6.22
C MET A 439 -8.56 -19.50 -6.38
N ILE A 440 -8.39 -20.54 -7.20
CA ILE A 440 -9.41 -21.57 -7.42
C ILE A 440 -9.66 -22.35 -6.14
N LEU A 441 -8.61 -22.74 -5.42
CA LEU A 441 -8.73 -23.51 -4.17
C LEU A 441 -9.34 -22.68 -3.04
N GLU A 442 -8.99 -21.38 -2.94
CA GLU A 442 -9.63 -20.46 -1.98
C GLU A 442 -11.13 -20.37 -2.23
N THR A 443 -11.53 -20.21 -3.50
CA THR A 443 -12.94 -20.18 -3.90
C THR A 443 -13.61 -21.53 -3.61
N ALA A 444 -12.96 -22.65 -3.97
CA ALA A 444 -13.48 -23.99 -3.74
C ALA A 444 -13.71 -24.26 -2.25
N TRP A 445 -12.77 -23.87 -1.38
CA TRP A 445 -12.94 -23.99 0.06
C TRP A 445 -14.16 -23.20 0.56
N THR A 446 -14.24 -21.92 0.19
CA THR A 446 -15.35 -21.03 0.61
C THR A 446 -16.70 -21.56 0.15
N LYS A 447 -16.80 -22.09 -1.09
CA LYS A 447 -18.03 -22.67 -1.64
C LYS A 447 -18.42 -23.98 -0.97
N LEU A 448 -17.46 -24.84 -0.62
CA LEU A 448 -17.71 -26.15 -0.02
C LEU A 448 -17.93 -26.09 1.49
N TYR A 449 -17.29 -25.14 2.17
CA TYR A 449 -17.23 -25.05 3.63
C TYR A 449 -17.48 -23.62 4.14
N PRO A 450 -18.65 -23.01 3.85
CA PRO A 450 -18.89 -21.57 4.08
C PRO A 450 -18.80 -21.14 5.55
N ILE A 451 -18.93 -22.07 6.50
CA ILE A 451 -18.91 -21.79 7.95
C ILE A 451 -17.66 -22.36 8.62
N LYS A 452 -16.96 -23.31 7.98
CA LYS A 452 -15.82 -24.00 8.60
C LYS A 452 -14.53 -23.22 8.41
N LYS A 453 -13.89 -22.82 9.50
CA LYS A 453 -12.55 -22.25 9.45
C LYS A 453 -11.53 -23.27 8.92
N ARG A 454 -10.67 -22.86 8.01
CA ARG A 454 -9.62 -23.71 7.44
C ARG A 454 -8.48 -23.88 8.45
N CYS A 455 -7.94 -25.10 8.57
CA CYS A 455 -6.83 -25.42 9.44
C CYS A 455 -5.45 -25.32 8.77
N PHE A 456 -5.39 -24.89 7.51
CA PHE A 456 -4.16 -24.73 6.73
C PHE A 456 -4.22 -23.46 5.89
N GLU A 457 -3.06 -22.94 5.51
CA GLU A 457 -2.95 -21.84 4.56
C GLU A 457 -2.63 -22.36 3.15
N ILE A 458 -3.05 -21.62 2.12
CA ILE A 458 -2.71 -21.93 0.72
C ILE A 458 -1.71 -20.88 0.26
N GLN A 459 -0.64 -21.31 -0.42
CA GLN A 459 0.42 -20.45 -0.90
C GLN A 459 0.94 -20.97 -2.24
N ASN A 460 0.97 -20.12 -3.28
CA ASN A 460 1.58 -20.51 -4.53
C ASN A 460 3.12 -20.57 -4.40
N ALA A 461 3.72 -21.52 -5.12
CA ALA A 461 5.16 -21.76 -5.17
C ALA A 461 5.79 -21.34 -6.50
N PHE A 462 5.05 -20.61 -7.34
CA PHE A 462 5.48 -19.97 -8.59
C PHE A 462 5.86 -20.88 -9.77
N SER A 463 6.10 -22.16 -9.56
CA SER A 463 6.22 -23.20 -10.60
C SER A 463 6.38 -24.60 -9.99
N CYS A 464 6.05 -25.65 -10.75
CA CYS A 464 6.21 -27.05 -10.32
C CYS A 464 7.67 -27.40 -10.00
N GLY A 465 8.63 -26.93 -10.81
CA GLY A 465 10.06 -27.15 -10.56
C GLY A 465 10.56 -26.51 -9.27
N PHE A 466 10.15 -25.27 -9.00
CA PHE A 466 10.48 -24.61 -7.73
C PHE A 466 9.79 -25.29 -6.53
N GLN A 467 8.51 -25.63 -6.68
CA GLN A 467 7.74 -26.34 -5.64
C GLN A 467 8.43 -27.67 -5.27
N ARG A 468 8.86 -28.44 -6.25
CA ARG A 468 9.65 -29.66 -6.03
C ARG A 468 10.94 -29.38 -5.26
N ASN A 469 11.71 -28.37 -5.65
CA ASN A 469 12.98 -28.03 -5.00
C ASN A 469 12.74 -27.58 -3.57
N LEU A 470 11.69 -26.76 -3.33
CA LEU A 470 11.31 -26.30 -1.99
C LEU A 470 10.99 -27.46 -1.05
N VAL A 471 10.16 -28.42 -1.49
CA VAL A 471 9.77 -29.54 -0.63
C VAL A 471 10.86 -30.63 -0.49
N LYS A 472 11.87 -30.63 -1.37
CA LYS A 472 13.09 -31.44 -1.22
C LYS A 472 14.10 -30.82 -0.27
N ASP A 473 14.06 -29.51 -0.04
CA ASP A 473 15.04 -28.80 0.75
C ASP A 473 14.91 -29.14 2.25
N ASN A 474 15.99 -29.68 2.82
CA ASN A 474 16.02 -29.99 4.24
C ASN A 474 15.90 -28.73 5.13
N ALA A 475 16.33 -27.57 4.65
CA ALA A 475 16.27 -26.31 5.40
C ALA A 475 14.81 -25.92 5.71
N LEU A 476 13.85 -26.25 4.84
CA LEU A 476 12.43 -26.00 5.11
C LEU A 476 11.99 -26.66 6.42
N TYR A 477 12.38 -27.92 6.64
CA TYR A 477 11.98 -28.71 7.81
C TYR A 477 12.79 -28.41 9.06
N GLN A 478 14.06 -28.05 8.89
CA GLN A 478 14.93 -27.62 9.99
C GLN A 478 14.48 -26.27 10.57
N ASN A 479 14.07 -25.35 9.71
CA ASN A 479 13.60 -24.02 10.11
C ASN A 479 12.16 -24.03 10.67
N HIS A 480 11.37 -25.06 10.35
CA HIS A 480 9.97 -25.17 10.77
C HIS A 480 9.67 -26.58 11.33
N PRO A 481 10.29 -26.97 12.45
CA PRO A 481 10.17 -28.31 13.00
C PRO A 481 8.72 -28.62 13.42
N GLY A 482 8.23 -29.79 13.04
CA GLY A 482 6.86 -30.26 13.39
C GLY A 482 5.74 -29.64 12.56
N ARG A 483 6.03 -28.71 11.66
CA ARG A 483 5.03 -28.14 10.76
C ARG A 483 4.71 -29.10 9.60
N THR A 484 3.42 -29.22 9.28
CA THR A 484 2.95 -30.05 8.17
C THR A 484 2.94 -29.24 6.87
N PHE A 485 3.52 -29.82 5.81
CA PHE A 485 3.51 -29.21 4.48
C PHE A 485 2.83 -30.12 3.47
N PHE A 486 2.05 -29.52 2.60
CA PHE A 486 1.42 -30.17 1.46
C PHE A 486 1.90 -29.46 0.19
N SER A 487 2.05 -30.20 -0.91
CA SER A 487 2.34 -29.66 -2.23
C SER A 487 1.41 -30.31 -3.25
N LEU A 488 0.60 -29.48 -3.92
CA LEU A 488 -0.34 -29.93 -4.96
C LEU A 488 0.28 -29.68 -6.33
N PHE A 489 0.29 -30.72 -7.15
CA PHE A 489 0.76 -30.68 -8.53
C PHE A 489 -0.38 -30.96 -9.49
N ASP A 490 -0.31 -30.38 -10.69
CA ASP A 490 -1.15 -30.76 -11.82
C ASP A 490 -0.85 -32.21 -12.23
N PHE A 491 -1.82 -32.86 -12.83
CA PHE A 491 -1.61 -34.23 -13.31
C PHE A 491 -1.30 -34.22 -14.81
N ASP A 492 -0.12 -33.70 -15.11
CA ASP A 492 0.43 -33.53 -16.46
C ASP A 492 1.94 -33.84 -16.46
N GLU A 493 2.77 -33.05 -17.09
CA GLU A 493 4.23 -33.20 -17.04
C GLU A 493 4.83 -33.08 -15.64
N ALA A 494 4.13 -32.35 -14.72
CA ALA A 494 4.50 -32.23 -13.31
C ALA A 494 4.44 -33.59 -12.55
N TYR A 495 3.80 -34.60 -13.12
CA TYR A 495 3.84 -35.97 -12.60
C TYR A 495 5.28 -36.47 -12.35
N ASN A 496 6.23 -36.12 -13.21
CA ASN A 496 7.62 -36.54 -13.04
C ASN A 496 8.24 -35.90 -11.79
N ASP A 497 7.89 -34.66 -11.48
CA ASP A 497 8.36 -33.95 -10.29
C ASP A 497 7.74 -34.53 -9.04
N TRP A 498 6.43 -34.71 -9.04
CA TRP A 498 5.69 -35.34 -7.95
C TRP A 498 6.20 -36.77 -7.65
N ASN A 499 6.46 -37.58 -8.69
CA ASN A 499 6.82 -38.99 -8.51
C ASN A 499 8.15 -39.21 -7.78
N GLN A 500 8.98 -38.16 -7.67
CA GLN A 500 10.28 -38.20 -6.96
C GLN A 500 10.19 -37.81 -5.47
N LEU A 501 8.99 -37.48 -4.95
CA LEU A 501 8.86 -36.76 -3.66
C LEU A 501 8.56 -37.65 -2.45
N GLY A 502 8.68 -38.96 -2.55
CA GLY A 502 8.49 -39.82 -1.39
C GLY A 502 7.82 -41.16 -1.71
N GLN A 503 7.21 -41.77 -0.71
CA GLN A 503 6.54 -43.07 -0.81
C GLN A 503 5.02 -42.88 -0.92
N ASP A 504 4.35 -43.75 -1.67
CA ASP A 504 2.92 -43.73 -1.86
C ASP A 504 2.17 -43.96 -0.55
N VAL A 505 1.24 -43.08 -0.20
CA VAL A 505 0.33 -43.18 0.95
C VAL A 505 -1.15 -43.15 0.55
N GLN A 506 -1.45 -42.68 -0.66
CA GLN A 506 -2.77 -42.79 -1.31
C GLN A 506 -2.55 -43.13 -2.79
N THR A 507 -3.16 -44.21 -3.25
CA THR A 507 -2.99 -44.76 -4.60
C THR A 507 -4.27 -44.69 -5.47
N ASP A 508 -5.38 -44.24 -4.90
CA ASP A 508 -6.61 -44.00 -5.67
C ASP A 508 -6.57 -42.61 -6.30
N PRO A 509 -6.57 -42.47 -7.63
CA PRO A 509 -6.51 -41.19 -8.31
C PRO A 509 -7.76 -40.32 -8.08
N VAL A 510 -8.90 -40.89 -7.73
CA VAL A 510 -10.12 -40.13 -7.39
C VAL A 510 -9.98 -39.46 -6.02
N LEU A 511 -9.23 -40.10 -5.11
CA LEU A 511 -8.99 -39.61 -3.74
C LEU A 511 -7.70 -38.80 -3.60
N CYS A 512 -7.14 -38.30 -4.68
CA CYS A 512 -5.82 -37.68 -4.81
C CYS A 512 -4.67 -38.69 -4.61
N LEU A 513 -3.88 -38.93 -5.64
CA LEU A 513 -2.61 -39.62 -5.45
C LEU A 513 -1.73 -38.83 -4.50
N ALA A 514 -1.21 -39.50 -3.47
CA ALA A 514 -0.41 -38.83 -2.46
C ALA A 514 0.86 -39.62 -2.09
N LYS A 515 1.95 -38.88 -1.94
CA LYS A 515 3.23 -39.41 -1.42
C LYS A 515 3.60 -38.72 -0.12
N LYS A 516 4.23 -39.47 0.80
CA LYS A 516 4.78 -38.93 2.03
C LYS A 516 6.30 -38.89 1.97
N ARG A 517 6.88 -37.76 2.30
CA ARG A 517 8.33 -37.62 2.43
C ARG A 517 8.82 -38.36 3.67
N ALA A 518 9.93 -39.11 3.51
CA ALA A 518 10.54 -39.82 4.63
C ALA A 518 11.03 -38.83 5.72
N GLY A 519 10.78 -39.16 6.98
CA GLY A 519 11.26 -38.39 8.13
C GLY A 519 10.57 -37.05 8.39
N SER A 520 9.44 -36.75 7.72
CA SER A 520 8.68 -35.52 7.96
C SER A 520 7.19 -35.72 7.75
N GLU A 521 6.37 -34.82 8.31
CA GLU A 521 4.94 -34.71 8.01
C GLU A 521 4.74 -33.81 6.77
N SER A 522 5.24 -34.26 5.62
CA SER A 522 5.09 -33.58 4.34
C SER A 522 4.54 -34.51 3.28
N TYR A 523 3.60 -34.00 2.50
CA TYR A 523 2.82 -34.77 1.54
C TYR A 523 2.80 -34.06 0.18
N ALA A 524 3.10 -34.82 -0.88
CA ALA A 524 2.96 -34.37 -2.26
C ALA A 524 1.72 -35.00 -2.87
N LEU A 525 0.84 -34.17 -3.41
CA LEU A 525 -0.48 -34.54 -3.93
C LEU A 525 -0.56 -34.25 -5.43
N LEU A 526 -1.27 -35.07 -6.19
CA LEU A 526 -1.75 -34.74 -7.52
C LEU A 526 -3.23 -34.34 -7.46
N LEU A 527 -3.68 -33.53 -8.41
CA LEU A 527 -5.08 -33.16 -8.53
C LEU A 527 -6.00 -34.40 -8.54
N PRO A 528 -7.16 -34.33 -7.87
CA PRO A 528 -8.13 -35.44 -7.87
C PRO A 528 -8.68 -35.67 -9.28
N VAL A 529 -8.67 -36.92 -9.73
CA VAL A 529 -9.20 -37.27 -11.04
C VAL A 529 -10.71 -37.46 -10.95
N PRO A 530 -11.51 -36.76 -11.80
CA PRO A 530 -12.96 -36.96 -11.81
C PRO A 530 -13.35 -38.43 -11.95
N ALA A 531 -14.42 -38.85 -11.24
CA ALA A 531 -14.87 -40.25 -11.25
C ALA A 531 -15.32 -40.73 -12.63
N ALA A 532 -15.77 -39.83 -13.52
CA ALA A 532 -16.22 -40.12 -14.88
C ALA A 532 -15.96 -38.92 -15.82
N GLY A 533 -16.23 -39.12 -17.11
CA GLY A 533 -16.18 -38.04 -18.12
C GLY A 533 -14.92 -38.05 -18.99
N LYS A 534 -14.82 -37.01 -19.84
CA LYS A 534 -13.71 -36.88 -20.80
C LYS A 534 -12.38 -36.66 -20.11
N ILE A 535 -12.36 -35.81 -19.08
CA ILE A 535 -11.13 -35.46 -18.34
C ILE A 535 -10.52 -36.69 -17.65
N ARG A 536 -11.35 -37.58 -17.09
CA ARG A 536 -10.85 -38.85 -16.55
C ARG A 536 -10.05 -39.66 -17.59
N LYS A 537 -10.54 -39.70 -18.84
CA LYS A 537 -9.88 -40.44 -19.93
C LYS A 537 -8.56 -39.83 -20.37
N GLN A 538 -8.28 -38.60 -20.00
CA GLN A 538 -7.00 -37.93 -20.24
C GLN A 538 -5.92 -38.27 -19.20
N VAL A 539 -6.34 -38.89 -18.11
CA VAL A 539 -5.44 -39.27 -17.00
C VAL A 539 -5.39 -40.79 -16.88
N ILE A 540 -6.54 -41.48 -16.95
CA ILE A 540 -6.66 -42.92 -16.75
C ILE A 540 -6.96 -43.59 -18.09
N ASN A 541 -6.09 -44.53 -18.47
CA ASN A 541 -6.29 -45.36 -19.67
C ASN A 541 -7.52 -46.26 -19.46
N PRO A 542 -8.56 -46.15 -20.30
CA PRO A 542 -9.78 -46.91 -20.13
C PRO A 542 -9.62 -48.43 -20.34
N HIS A 543 -8.53 -48.85 -21.03
CA HIS A 543 -8.28 -50.26 -21.34
C HIS A 543 -7.42 -50.95 -20.28
N THR A 544 -6.48 -50.25 -19.68
CA THR A 544 -5.56 -50.83 -18.68
C THR A 544 -5.88 -50.46 -17.25
N GLY A 545 -6.69 -49.41 -17.04
CA GLY A 545 -6.98 -48.84 -15.72
C GLY A 545 -5.82 -48.07 -15.08
N GLY A 546 -4.63 -48.07 -15.73
CA GLY A 546 -3.46 -47.32 -15.26
C GLY A 546 -3.49 -45.87 -15.71
N ASN A 547 -2.74 -44.99 -15.03
CA ASN A 547 -2.59 -43.60 -15.45
C ASN A 547 -1.54 -43.45 -16.57
N TYR A 548 -1.62 -42.36 -17.34
CA TYR A 548 -0.64 -42.06 -18.41
C TYR A 548 0.66 -41.43 -17.89
N GLY A 549 0.76 -41.18 -16.56
CA GLY A 549 1.90 -40.50 -15.95
C GLY A 549 2.08 -39.09 -16.50
N ASN A 550 3.30 -38.73 -16.90
CA ASN A 550 3.63 -37.41 -17.46
C ASN A 550 2.98 -37.10 -18.84
N ARG A 551 2.28 -38.06 -19.43
CA ARG A 551 1.48 -37.83 -20.65
C ARG A 551 0.03 -37.56 -20.38
N SER A 552 -0.37 -37.59 -19.12
CA SER A 552 -1.70 -37.14 -18.68
C SER A 552 -1.88 -35.65 -18.97
N LEU A 553 -3.12 -35.18 -19.01
CA LEU A 553 -3.43 -33.76 -19.14
C LEU A 553 -4.61 -33.42 -18.21
N LEU A 554 -4.29 -32.98 -17.01
CA LEU A 554 -5.26 -32.48 -16.04
C LEU A 554 -4.63 -31.34 -15.27
N THR A 555 -4.96 -30.11 -15.68
CA THR A 555 -4.73 -28.89 -14.90
C THR A 555 -5.96 -28.55 -14.07
N ILE A 556 -5.82 -27.68 -13.07
CA ILE A 556 -6.90 -27.36 -12.14
C ILE A 556 -8.13 -26.78 -12.85
N GLU A 557 -7.95 -25.99 -13.92
CA GLU A 557 -9.05 -25.41 -14.70
C GLU A 557 -9.90 -26.48 -15.40
N LEU A 558 -9.27 -27.61 -15.79
CA LEU A 558 -9.96 -28.69 -16.48
C LEU A 558 -10.98 -29.42 -15.60
N LEU A 559 -10.90 -29.25 -14.27
CA LEU A 559 -11.90 -29.78 -13.34
C LEU A 559 -13.29 -29.13 -13.50
N PHE A 560 -13.35 -27.99 -14.19
CA PHE A 560 -14.60 -27.29 -14.54
C PHE A 560 -15.13 -27.60 -15.94
N HIS A 561 -14.44 -28.47 -16.70
CA HIS A 561 -14.90 -28.84 -18.05
C HIS A 561 -16.27 -29.54 -18.01
N GLY A 562 -17.15 -29.14 -18.92
CA GLY A 562 -18.52 -29.69 -19.05
C GLY A 562 -19.56 -28.96 -18.19
N ILE A 563 -19.21 -27.89 -17.49
CA ILE A 563 -20.17 -27.00 -16.85
C ILE A 563 -20.78 -26.09 -17.91
N ALA A 564 -22.10 -26.00 -17.93
CA ALA A 564 -22.83 -25.18 -18.90
C ALA A 564 -22.36 -23.71 -18.88
N GLY A 565 -22.12 -23.14 -20.05
CA GLY A 565 -21.66 -21.76 -20.19
C GLY A 565 -20.15 -21.57 -20.12
N LEU A 566 -19.37 -22.63 -19.85
CA LEU A 566 -17.90 -22.54 -19.78
C LEU A 566 -17.18 -23.11 -21.01
N ASP A 567 -17.91 -23.58 -22.02
CA ASP A 567 -17.33 -24.25 -23.20
C ASP A 567 -16.29 -23.40 -23.94
N ALA A 568 -16.42 -22.07 -23.91
CA ALA A 568 -15.48 -21.14 -24.55
C ALA A 568 -14.06 -21.17 -23.96
N PHE A 569 -13.90 -21.68 -22.74
CA PHE A 569 -12.61 -21.77 -22.07
C PHE A 569 -11.85 -23.06 -22.34
N PHE A 570 -12.44 -23.99 -23.08
CA PHE A 570 -11.87 -25.30 -23.34
C PHE A 570 -11.79 -25.58 -24.84
N THR A 571 -10.71 -26.20 -25.27
CA THR A 571 -10.50 -26.58 -26.67
C THR A 571 -9.83 -27.93 -26.77
N VAL A 572 -9.86 -28.55 -27.95
CA VAL A 572 -9.11 -29.78 -28.20
C VAL A 572 -7.65 -29.42 -28.41
N ASP A 573 -6.75 -30.17 -27.80
CA ASP A 573 -5.31 -30.02 -28.02
C ASP A 573 -4.91 -30.53 -29.42
N THR A 574 -4.68 -29.59 -30.32
CA THR A 574 -4.30 -29.88 -31.73
C THR A 574 -2.88 -30.38 -31.91
N ASP A 575 -2.04 -30.16 -30.89
CA ASP A 575 -0.65 -30.63 -30.89
C ASP A 575 -0.52 -32.12 -30.54
N ARG A 576 -1.65 -32.74 -30.15
CA ARG A 576 -1.78 -34.16 -29.78
C ARG A 576 -2.76 -34.89 -30.69
N THR A 577 -2.46 -36.14 -30.95
CA THR A 577 -3.32 -37.01 -31.77
C THR A 577 -4.45 -37.71 -30.99
N ASP A 578 -4.41 -37.66 -29.67
CA ASP A 578 -5.38 -38.34 -28.77
C ASP A 578 -6.66 -37.55 -28.50
N GLY A 579 -6.76 -36.32 -29.01
CA GLY A 579 -7.96 -35.48 -28.87
C GLY A 579 -8.25 -35.04 -27.45
N PHE A 580 -7.23 -34.89 -26.61
CA PHE A 580 -7.38 -34.39 -25.23
C PHE A 580 -7.84 -32.95 -25.23
N ILE A 581 -8.61 -32.59 -24.19
CA ILE A 581 -9.10 -31.24 -23.93
C ILE A 581 -8.02 -30.46 -23.17
N LYS A 582 -7.75 -29.24 -23.59
CA LYS A 582 -6.92 -28.29 -22.86
C LYS A 582 -7.65 -26.99 -22.59
N PHE A 583 -7.15 -26.20 -21.65
CA PHE A 583 -7.59 -24.83 -21.46
C PHE A 583 -7.19 -23.96 -22.65
N VAL A 584 -8.05 -23.04 -23.06
CA VAL A 584 -7.91 -22.32 -24.35
C VAL A 584 -6.63 -21.52 -24.45
N SER A 585 -6.21 -20.83 -23.39
CA SER A 585 -5.01 -20.00 -23.34
C SER A 585 -4.58 -19.68 -21.92
N ASP A 586 -3.28 -19.72 -21.65
CA ASP A 586 -2.71 -19.33 -20.34
C ASP A 586 -3.02 -17.87 -19.98
N SER A 587 -3.12 -16.98 -20.96
CA SER A 587 -3.49 -15.57 -20.73
C SER A 587 -4.90 -15.39 -20.16
N GLN A 588 -5.78 -16.39 -20.32
CA GLN A 588 -7.15 -16.36 -19.79
C GLN A 588 -7.29 -17.04 -18.41
N LYS A 589 -6.28 -17.78 -17.94
CA LYS A 589 -6.36 -18.50 -16.66
C LYS A 589 -6.66 -17.59 -15.48
N VAL A 590 -6.00 -16.42 -15.40
CA VAL A 590 -6.22 -15.46 -14.30
C VAL A 590 -7.64 -14.90 -14.34
N THR A 591 -8.13 -14.50 -15.52
CA THR A 591 -9.51 -14.01 -15.68
C THR A 591 -10.52 -15.10 -15.33
N PHE A 592 -10.27 -16.33 -15.75
CA PHE A 592 -11.10 -17.47 -15.41
C PHE A 592 -11.15 -17.71 -13.89
N ALA A 593 -10.00 -17.81 -13.25
CA ALA A 593 -9.91 -18.05 -11.80
C ALA A 593 -10.55 -16.94 -10.96
N ARG A 594 -10.36 -15.67 -11.36
CA ARG A 594 -10.81 -14.51 -10.61
C ARG A 594 -12.27 -14.14 -10.85
N ASP A 595 -12.70 -14.14 -12.13
CA ASP A 595 -13.99 -13.55 -12.52
C ASP A 595 -15.07 -14.61 -12.82
N VAL A 596 -14.65 -15.79 -13.28
CA VAL A 596 -15.58 -16.86 -13.69
C VAL A 596 -15.81 -17.87 -12.57
N VAL A 597 -14.74 -18.40 -11.98
CA VAL A 597 -14.82 -19.45 -10.95
C VAL A 597 -15.68 -19.03 -9.76
N PRO A 598 -15.63 -17.80 -9.23
CA PRO A 598 -16.52 -17.38 -8.13
C PRO A 598 -18.01 -17.39 -8.48
N THR A 599 -18.38 -17.29 -9.77
CA THR A 599 -19.78 -17.32 -10.21
C THR A 599 -20.35 -18.74 -10.34
N ILE A 600 -19.50 -19.77 -10.36
CA ILE A 600 -19.89 -21.17 -10.50
C ILE A 600 -20.64 -21.66 -9.25
N ASP A 601 -21.70 -22.45 -9.44
CA ASP A 601 -22.48 -23.01 -8.34
C ASP A 601 -21.62 -23.96 -7.47
N ALA A 602 -21.84 -23.91 -6.16
CA ALA A 602 -21.12 -24.69 -5.15
C ALA A 602 -21.09 -26.20 -5.42
N MET A 603 -22.12 -26.76 -6.06
CA MET A 603 -22.23 -28.20 -6.39
C MET A 603 -21.07 -28.67 -7.29
N HIS A 604 -20.56 -27.81 -8.18
CA HIS A 604 -19.49 -28.14 -9.12
C HIS A 604 -18.11 -28.21 -8.47
N PHE A 605 -17.96 -27.71 -7.26
CA PHE A 605 -16.69 -27.78 -6.51
C PHE A 605 -16.52 -29.12 -5.76
N SER A 606 -17.49 -30.00 -5.78
CA SER A 606 -17.41 -31.29 -5.09
C SER A 606 -16.20 -32.14 -5.49
N VAL A 607 -15.64 -31.93 -6.68
CA VAL A 607 -14.41 -32.59 -7.17
C VAL A 607 -13.20 -32.28 -6.28
N PHE A 608 -13.16 -31.15 -5.58
CA PHE A 608 -12.07 -30.75 -4.67
C PHE A 608 -12.20 -31.38 -3.27
N ARG A 609 -13.34 -31.99 -2.90
CA ARG A 609 -13.52 -32.59 -1.56
C ARG A 609 -12.45 -33.61 -1.19
N PRO A 610 -12.03 -34.55 -2.08
CA PRO A 610 -11.01 -35.51 -1.73
C PRO A 610 -9.67 -34.86 -1.34
N LEU A 611 -9.28 -33.78 -2.03
CA LEU A 611 -8.09 -32.99 -1.71
C LEU A 611 -8.20 -32.39 -0.30
N PHE A 612 -9.28 -31.68 -0.02
CA PHE A 612 -9.47 -31.02 1.27
C PHE A 612 -9.67 -32.02 2.42
N ASP A 613 -10.32 -33.14 2.17
CA ASP A 613 -10.48 -34.21 3.16
C ASP A 613 -9.13 -34.85 3.51
N PHE A 614 -8.26 -35.09 2.51
CA PHE A 614 -6.92 -35.56 2.75
C PHE A 614 -6.11 -34.57 3.58
N VAL A 615 -6.07 -33.30 3.18
CA VAL A 615 -5.33 -32.24 3.89
C VAL A 615 -5.85 -32.09 5.33
N ASN A 616 -7.17 -32.00 5.52
CA ASN A 616 -7.78 -31.90 6.84
C ASN A 616 -7.45 -33.11 7.74
N SER A 617 -7.38 -34.32 7.17
CA SER A 617 -7.05 -35.55 7.94
C SER A 617 -5.63 -35.56 8.51
N LYS A 618 -4.75 -34.72 7.98
CA LYS A 618 -3.33 -34.58 8.39
C LYS A 618 -3.07 -33.31 9.17
N CYS A 619 -4.04 -32.41 9.31
CA CYS A 619 -3.92 -31.25 10.18
C CYS A 619 -3.95 -31.69 11.67
N PRO A 620 -3.15 -31.03 12.55
CA PRO A 620 -3.20 -31.31 13.98
C PRO A 620 -4.61 -31.10 14.54
N THR A 621 -5.10 -32.06 15.29
CA THR A 621 -6.37 -31.94 16.05
C THR A 621 -6.15 -30.99 17.21
N GLY A 622 -6.58 -29.73 17.11
CA GLY A 622 -6.48 -28.76 18.22
C GLY A 622 -6.45 -27.28 17.86
N THR A 623 -6.59 -26.91 16.59
CA THR A 623 -6.70 -25.51 16.16
C THR A 623 -8.10 -25.23 15.63
N THR A 624 -9.09 -25.23 16.52
CA THR A 624 -10.44 -24.68 16.27
C THR A 624 -10.55 -23.30 16.91
#